data_07bf33b334239e3df29fe416109df901
#
_entry.id   07bf33b334239e3df29fe416109df901
#
_cell.length_a   1.000
_cell.length_b   1.000
_cell.length_c   1.000
_cell.angle_alpha   90.00
_cell.angle_beta   90.00
_cell.angle_gamma   90.00
#
_symmetry.space_group_name_H-M   'P 1'
#
loop_
_entity.id
_entity.type
_entity.pdbx_description
1 polymer ?
#
loop_
_entity_poly.entity_id
_entity_poly.type
_entity_poly.pdbx_seq_one_letter_code
_entity_poly.pdbx_strand_id
1 'polypeptide(L)'
;MDHFRYIDGALHAEGVPLAALADEVGTPAYVYSTATLSRHYQVFREALQAQGPALGRSLIAFAVKANSNLSVLATLGRLGAGADTVSEGEIRRALAAGIPADRIIFSGVGKTDAELAFALETGVRQINVESGPELERLERIAEAVGIRPDIAIRVNPGVGAGGHAKITTGGGGDKFGVPVEEALSLYARAAANGRVRPVGLACHIGSQILDLAPLRDAFGVLADMTRRLRADVHSVRVLDLGGGLGVPYEPGLTPPDPATYAAMVGEAMAGLDVDTVFEPGRLLVANAGVLLARVIHVNVRPDGRRFL
;
A
#
# COMPACT_ATOMS: atom_id res chain seq x y z
N MET A 1 -11.51 15.02 6.21
CA MET A 1 -11.50 15.79 7.50
C MET A 1 -10.22 15.41 8.20
N ASP A 2 -9.46 16.40 8.61
CA ASP A 2 -8.22 16.28 9.39
C ASP A 2 -8.38 17.00 10.75
N HIS A 3 -7.36 16.95 11.59
CA HIS A 3 -7.38 17.58 12.91
C HIS A 3 -6.47 18.82 12.96
N PHE A 4 -6.31 19.51 11.83
CA PHE A 4 -5.67 20.82 11.74
C PHE A 4 -6.75 21.89 11.63
N ARG A 5 -6.77 22.84 12.57
CA ARG A 5 -7.81 23.89 12.63
C ARG A 5 -7.29 25.18 13.26
N TYR A 6 -7.90 26.28 12.89
CA TYR A 6 -7.66 27.55 13.56
C TYR A 6 -8.48 27.64 14.87
N ILE A 7 -7.82 27.98 15.97
CA ILE A 7 -8.41 28.26 17.26
C ILE A 7 -7.86 29.65 17.68
N ASP A 8 -8.72 30.61 17.91
CA ASP A 8 -8.38 31.99 18.27
C ASP A 8 -7.31 32.60 17.34
N GLY A 9 -7.41 32.35 16.04
CA GLY A 9 -6.52 32.88 15.03
C GLY A 9 -5.17 32.15 14.87
N ALA A 10 -4.87 31.14 15.69
CA ALA A 10 -3.68 30.30 15.59
C ALA A 10 -3.99 28.92 15.01
N LEU A 11 -3.15 28.40 14.12
CA LEU A 11 -3.29 27.06 13.58
C LEU A 11 -2.81 26.03 14.61
N HIS A 12 -3.64 25.03 14.85
CA HIS A 12 -3.39 23.94 15.78
C HIS A 12 -3.36 22.59 15.05
N ALA A 13 -2.49 21.70 15.53
CA ALA A 13 -2.59 20.26 15.28
C ALA A 13 -3.27 19.62 16.49
N GLU A 14 -4.49 19.11 16.32
CA GLU A 14 -5.33 18.66 17.44
C GLU A 14 -5.57 19.79 18.46
N GLY A 15 -4.97 19.69 19.64
CA GLY A 15 -5.02 20.75 20.66
C GLY A 15 -3.72 21.56 20.82
N VAL A 16 -2.70 21.33 19.98
CA VAL A 16 -1.37 21.93 20.12
C VAL A 16 -1.19 23.08 19.14
N PRO A 17 -0.89 24.33 19.60
CA PRO A 17 -0.59 25.45 18.71
C PRO A 17 0.70 25.18 17.93
N LEU A 18 0.65 25.24 16.57
CA LEU A 18 1.81 24.94 15.73
C LEU A 18 2.95 25.95 15.88
N ALA A 19 2.64 27.22 16.20
CA ALA A 19 3.65 28.21 16.45
C ALA A 19 4.49 27.87 17.69
N ALA A 20 3.83 27.48 18.79
CA ALA A 20 4.52 27.07 20.02
C ALA A 20 5.41 25.83 19.78
N LEU A 21 4.89 24.87 19.01
CA LEU A 21 5.67 23.68 18.62
C LEU A 21 6.89 24.07 17.79
N ALA A 22 6.74 25.00 16.83
CA ALA A 22 7.85 25.48 16.00
C ALA A 22 8.94 26.19 16.81
N ASP A 23 8.55 26.91 17.91
CA ASP A 23 9.50 27.58 18.82
C ASP A 23 10.24 26.56 19.69
N GLU A 24 9.59 25.46 20.08
CA GLU A 24 10.18 24.42 20.92
C GLU A 24 11.14 23.48 20.13
N VAL A 25 10.70 22.96 18.97
CA VAL A 25 11.46 21.95 18.21
C VAL A 25 12.28 22.55 17.07
N GLY A 26 12.07 23.83 16.74
CA GLY A 26 12.69 24.50 15.60
C GLY A 26 11.97 24.23 14.28
N THR A 27 12.47 24.89 13.22
CA THR A 27 11.98 24.72 11.84
C THR A 27 13.16 24.55 10.88
N PRO A 28 13.00 23.79 9.74
CA PRO A 28 11.76 23.14 9.31
C PRO A 28 11.45 21.89 10.13
N ALA A 29 10.16 21.58 10.33
CA ALA A 29 9.71 20.38 11.03
C ALA A 29 8.42 19.82 10.41
N TYR A 30 8.30 18.49 10.35
CA TYR A 30 7.04 17.84 10.01
C TYR A 30 6.26 17.53 11.28
N VAL A 31 4.98 17.85 11.29
CA VAL A 31 4.05 17.56 12.38
C VAL A 31 2.95 16.65 11.88
N TYR A 32 2.74 15.52 12.54
CA TYR A 32 1.70 14.55 12.20
C TYR A 32 0.64 14.49 13.30
N SER A 33 -0.64 14.44 12.88
CA SER A 33 -1.76 14.24 13.81
C SER A 33 -2.05 12.75 13.97
N THR A 34 -1.89 12.26 15.18
CA THR A 34 -2.24 10.87 15.56
C THR A 34 -3.74 10.62 15.40
N ALA A 35 -4.57 11.60 15.75
CA ALA A 35 -6.02 11.50 15.59
C ALA A 35 -6.45 11.40 14.13
N THR A 36 -5.79 12.12 13.23
CA THR A 36 -6.06 12.03 11.79
C THR A 36 -5.67 10.66 11.24
N LEU A 37 -4.45 10.17 11.54
CA LEU A 37 -3.98 8.84 11.15
C LEU A 37 -4.94 7.75 11.63
N SER A 38 -5.33 7.80 12.91
CA SER A 38 -6.23 6.82 13.52
C SER A 38 -7.61 6.83 12.87
N ARG A 39 -8.16 8.02 12.64
CA ARG A 39 -9.46 8.17 11.97
C ARG A 39 -9.44 7.59 10.55
N HIS A 40 -8.40 7.91 9.74
CA HIS A 40 -8.34 7.42 8.36
C HIS A 40 -8.27 5.90 8.33
N TYR A 41 -7.44 5.30 9.18
CA TYR A 41 -7.36 3.85 9.29
C TYR A 41 -8.70 3.24 9.71
N GLN A 42 -9.37 3.79 10.72
CA GLN A 42 -10.64 3.28 11.23
C GLN A 42 -11.74 3.36 10.18
N VAL A 43 -11.90 4.52 9.51
CA VAL A 43 -12.90 4.68 8.44
C VAL A 43 -12.70 3.69 7.31
N PHE A 44 -11.45 3.47 6.89
CA PHE A 44 -11.15 2.49 5.84
C PHE A 44 -11.42 1.06 6.32
N ARG A 45 -11.00 0.71 7.54
CA ARG A 45 -11.28 -0.60 8.14
C ARG A 45 -12.78 -0.89 8.27
N GLU A 46 -13.55 0.06 8.77
CA GLU A 46 -14.99 -0.08 8.94
C GLU A 46 -15.70 -0.26 7.59
N ALA A 47 -15.28 0.49 6.57
CA ALA A 47 -15.80 0.35 5.22
C ALA A 47 -15.59 -1.07 4.64
N LEU A 48 -14.38 -1.64 4.84
CA LEU A 48 -14.07 -3.00 4.43
C LEU A 48 -14.86 -4.05 5.22
N GLN A 49 -14.95 -3.88 6.54
CA GLN A 49 -15.72 -4.77 7.42
C GLN A 49 -17.21 -4.81 7.08
N ALA A 50 -17.77 -3.68 6.62
CA ALA A 50 -19.17 -3.60 6.21
C ALA A 50 -19.50 -4.50 5.00
N GLN A 51 -18.51 -4.97 4.23
CA GLN A 51 -18.72 -5.90 3.11
C GLN A 51 -18.86 -7.36 3.56
N GLY A 52 -18.64 -7.63 4.85
CA GLY A 52 -18.83 -8.96 5.43
C GLY A 52 -17.98 -10.04 4.76
N PRO A 53 -18.56 -11.24 4.51
CA PRO A 53 -17.81 -12.40 4.00
C PRO A 53 -17.21 -12.21 2.61
N ALA A 54 -17.67 -11.23 1.83
CA ALA A 54 -17.19 -11.01 0.46
C ALA A 54 -15.67 -10.73 0.38
N LEU A 55 -15.09 -10.15 1.45
CA LEU A 55 -13.68 -9.81 1.51
C LEU A 55 -12.84 -10.78 2.38
N GLY A 56 -13.45 -11.82 2.95
CA GLY A 56 -12.79 -12.74 3.86
C GLY A 56 -12.14 -12.02 5.04
N ARG A 57 -10.94 -12.44 5.42
CA ARG A 57 -10.11 -11.72 6.40
C ARG A 57 -9.31 -10.65 5.67
N SER A 58 -9.67 -9.39 5.87
CA SER A 58 -8.99 -8.25 5.24
C SER A 58 -7.79 -7.79 6.07
N LEU A 59 -6.61 -7.69 5.45
CA LEU A 59 -5.43 -7.07 6.03
C LEU A 59 -5.23 -5.69 5.38
N ILE A 60 -5.15 -4.64 6.20
CA ILE A 60 -4.70 -3.31 5.77
C ILE A 60 -3.21 -3.23 6.05
N ALA A 61 -2.38 -3.43 5.01
CA ALA A 61 -0.93 -3.31 5.05
C ALA A 61 -0.53 -1.89 4.62
N PHE A 62 -0.18 -1.03 5.56
CA PHE A 62 0.19 0.35 5.24
C PHE A 62 1.44 0.38 4.35
N ALA A 63 1.36 1.09 3.21
CA ALA A 63 2.50 1.26 2.30
C ALA A 63 3.57 2.17 2.93
N VAL A 64 4.64 1.56 3.45
CA VAL A 64 5.70 2.24 4.24
C VAL A 64 6.39 3.34 3.43
N LYS A 65 6.53 3.16 2.12
CA LYS A 65 7.05 4.17 1.17
C LYS A 65 6.32 5.51 1.21
N ALA A 66 5.08 5.56 1.68
CA ALA A 66 4.33 6.81 1.82
C ALA A 66 4.81 7.64 3.01
N ASN A 67 5.19 7.00 4.12
CA ASN A 67 5.79 7.62 5.29
C ASN A 67 6.43 6.56 6.20
N SER A 68 7.74 6.48 6.20
CA SER A 68 8.50 5.50 6.99
C SER A 68 8.87 5.96 8.41
N ASN A 69 8.25 7.06 8.92
CA ASN A 69 8.47 7.51 10.29
C ASN A 69 7.98 6.47 11.29
N LEU A 70 8.84 6.11 12.27
CA LEU A 70 8.55 5.06 13.24
C LEU A 70 7.29 5.33 14.08
N SER A 71 7.04 6.59 14.45
CA SER A 71 5.84 6.95 15.22
C SER A 71 4.55 6.83 14.41
N VAL A 72 4.61 7.11 13.10
CA VAL A 72 3.50 6.89 12.17
C VAL A 72 3.22 5.40 12.05
N LEU A 73 4.26 4.59 11.80
CA LEU A 73 4.15 3.13 11.72
C LEU A 73 3.61 2.53 13.01
N ALA A 74 4.15 2.94 14.16
CA ALA A 74 3.70 2.46 15.48
C ALA A 74 2.24 2.84 15.77
N THR A 75 1.81 4.02 15.34
CA THR A 75 0.41 4.46 15.49
C THR A 75 -0.53 3.54 14.69
N LEU A 76 -0.21 3.28 13.43
CA LEU A 76 -1.01 2.39 12.58
C LEU A 76 -0.92 0.92 13.03
N GLY A 77 0.28 0.46 13.45
CA GLY A 77 0.49 -0.90 13.97
C GLY A 77 -0.34 -1.20 15.21
N ARG A 78 -0.45 -0.25 16.17
CA ARG A 78 -1.33 -0.39 17.34
C ARG A 78 -2.81 -0.50 16.99
N LEU A 79 -3.25 0.02 15.85
CA LEU A 79 -4.62 -0.11 15.35
C LEU A 79 -4.85 -1.45 14.64
N GLY A 80 -3.78 -2.23 14.41
CA GLY A 80 -3.84 -3.53 13.76
C GLY A 80 -3.37 -3.53 12.30
N ALA A 81 -2.81 -2.44 11.80
CA ALA A 81 -2.23 -2.40 10.45
C ALA A 81 -1.05 -3.38 10.33
N GLY A 82 -0.91 -3.96 9.13
CA GLY A 82 0.32 -4.52 8.62
C GLY A 82 1.17 -3.47 7.91
N ALA A 83 2.18 -3.92 7.18
CA ALA A 83 3.05 -3.07 6.37
C ALA A 83 3.29 -3.66 4.98
N ASP A 84 3.07 -2.88 3.91
CA ASP A 84 3.62 -3.12 2.59
C ASP A 84 5.00 -2.46 2.52
N THR A 85 6.03 -3.26 2.27
CA THR A 85 7.43 -2.86 2.29
C THR A 85 8.10 -3.14 0.95
N VAL A 86 9.07 -2.31 0.57
CA VAL A 86 9.78 -2.45 -0.71
C VAL A 86 11.30 -2.55 -0.54
N SER A 87 11.79 -2.70 0.70
CA SER A 87 13.19 -2.90 1.04
C SER A 87 13.35 -3.53 2.42
N GLU A 88 14.50 -4.14 2.69
CA GLU A 88 14.89 -4.60 4.03
C GLU A 88 14.80 -3.46 5.06
N GLY A 89 15.22 -2.25 4.69
CA GLY A 89 15.14 -1.08 5.58
C GLY A 89 13.72 -0.77 6.03
N GLU A 90 12.73 -0.94 5.17
CA GLU A 90 11.32 -0.77 5.52
C GLU A 90 10.80 -1.93 6.38
N ILE A 91 11.19 -3.17 6.11
CA ILE A 91 10.87 -4.33 6.96
C ILE A 91 11.40 -4.08 8.39
N ARG A 92 12.67 -3.68 8.52
CA ARG A 92 13.28 -3.36 9.83
C ARG A 92 12.55 -2.22 10.55
N ARG A 93 12.12 -1.18 9.83
CA ARG A 93 11.32 -0.08 10.41
C ARG A 93 9.95 -0.56 10.88
N ALA A 94 9.26 -1.39 10.11
CA ALA A 94 7.97 -1.96 10.48
C ALA A 94 8.08 -2.80 11.77
N LEU A 95 9.08 -3.68 11.85
CA LEU A 95 9.37 -4.48 13.04
C LEU A 95 9.71 -3.61 14.26
N ALA A 96 10.57 -2.60 14.10
CA ALA A 96 10.94 -1.67 15.17
C ALA A 96 9.75 -0.84 15.66
N ALA A 97 8.76 -0.59 14.80
CA ALA A 97 7.50 0.05 15.16
C ALA A 97 6.47 -0.89 15.84
N GLY A 98 6.82 -2.16 16.00
CA GLY A 98 5.96 -3.17 16.65
C GLY A 98 4.95 -3.84 15.72
N ILE A 99 5.09 -3.71 14.40
CA ILE A 99 4.28 -4.45 13.43
C ILE A 99 4.86 -5.88 13.33
N PRO A 100 4.09 -6.93 13.62
CA PRO A 100 4.60 -8.29 13.60
C PRO A 100 4.86 -8.78 12.16
N ALA A 101 5.86 -9.65 11.99
CA ALA A 101 6.31 -10.14 10.70
C ALA A 101 5.19 -10.79 9.87
N ASP A 102 4.27 -11.51 10.54
CA ASP A 102 3.11 -12.16 9.93
C ASP A 102 2.05 -11.20 9.37
N ARG A 103 2.29 -9.87 9.47
CA ARG A 103 1.51 -8.80 8.85
C ARG A 103 2.32 -7.93 7.89
N ILE A 104 3.54 -8.37 7.53
CA ILE A 104 4.40 -7.65 6.58
C ILE A 104 4.31 -8.33 5.22
N ILE A 105 4.07 -7.51 4.19
CA ILE A 105 4.14 -7.88 2.77
C ILE A 105 5.44 -7.30 2.21
N PHE A 106 6.16 -8.08 1.41
CA PHE A 106 7.38 -7.61 0.74
C PHE A 106 7.18 -7.54 -0.76
N SER A 107 7.07 -6.34 -1.28
CA SER A 107 6.84 -5.98 -2.68
C SER A 107 8.08 -5.34 -3.31
N GLY A 108 8.02 -4.99 -4.60
CA GLY A 108 9.05 -4.23 -5.32
C GLY A 108 9.88 -5.07 -6.28
N VAL A 109 10.32 -4.42 -7.37
CA VAL A 109 11.03 -5.05 -8.50
C VAL A 109 12.54 -5.21 -8.28
N GLY A 110 13.09 -4.63 -7.21
CA GLY A 110 14.54 -4.54 -6.98
C GLY A 110 15.04 -5.37 -5.80
N LYS A 111 14.28 -6.37 -5.31
CA LYS A 111 14.69 -7.21 -4.18
C LYS A 111 16.01 -7.92 -4.47
N THR A 112 17.02 -7.73 -3.64
CA THR A 112 18.31 -8.43 -3.70
C THR A 112 18.21 -9.82 -3.06
N ASP A 113 19.18 -10.68 -3.31
CA ASP A 113 19.23 -12.02 -2.68
C ASP A 113 19.33 -11.92 -1.15
N ALA A 114 20.07 -10.94 -0.64
CA ALA A 114 20.21 -10.69 0.79
C ALA A 114 18.88 -10.23 1.42
N GLU A 115 18.13 -9.33 0.76
CA GLU A 115 16.84 -8.88 1.22
C GLU A 115 15.78 -10.00 1.20
N LEU A 116 15.82 -10.87 0.17
CA LEU A 116 14.95 -12.04 0.11
C LEU A 116 15.26 -13.01 1.26
N ALA A 117 16.54 -13.33 1.49
CA ALA A 117 16.95 -14.20 2.60
C ALA A 117 16.50 -13.60 3.95
N PHE A 118 16.75 -12.32 4.18
CA PHE A 118 16.32 -11.61 5.38
C PHE A 118 14.79 -11.67 5.57
N ALA A 119 14.01 -11.47 4.51
CA ALA A 119 12.56 -11.54 4.57
C ALA A 119 12.06 -12.94 4.95
N LEU A 120 12.69 -14.01 4.41
CA LEU A 120 12.38 -15.39 4.75
C LEU A 120 12.69 -15.68 6.22
N GLU A 121 13.89 -15.35 6.69
CA GLU A 121 14.35 -15.56 8.06
C GLU A 121 13.50 -14.77 9.08
N THR A 122 13.06 -13.58 8.69
CA THR A 122 12.15 -12.73 9.48
C THR A 122 10.74 -13.34 9.58
N GLY A 123 10.34 -14.17 8.61
CA GLY A 123 9.02 -14.77 8.55
C GLY A 123 7.93 -13.78 8.12
N VAL A 124 8.24 -12.93 7.12
CA VAL A 124 7.22 -12.03 6.55
C VAL A 124 6.03 -12.84 6.01
N ARG A 125 4.83 -12.24 6.10
CA ARG A 125 3.58 -12.91 5.72
C ARG A 125 3.57 -13.39 4.27
N GLN A 126 4.06 -12.56 3.35
CA GLN A 126 3.96 -12.79 1.91
C GLN A 126 5.04 -12.02 1.17
N ILE A 127 5.56 -12.62 0.11
CA ILE A 127 6.43 -11.95 -0.86
C ILE A 127 5.66 -11.83 -2.18
N ASN A 128 5.51 -10.59 -2.68
CA ASN A 128 4.92 -10.31 -3.97
C ASN A 128 6.01 -10.44 -5.04
N VAL A 129 5.94 -11.50 -5.83
CA VAL A 129 6.91 -11.81 -6.89
C VAL A 129 6.53 -11.06 -8.16
N GLU A 130 7.48 -10.32 -8.73
CA GLU A 130 7.25 -9.38 -9.82
C GLU A 130 7.86 -9.83 -11.17
N SER A 131 8.56 -10.98 -11.20
CA SER A 131 9.12 -11.53 -12.45
C SER A 131 9.53 -12.99 -12.33
N GLY A 132 9.68 -13.68 -13.48
CA GLY A 132 10.19 -15.06 -13.56
C GLY A 132 11.58 -15.22 -12.95
N PRO A 133 12.58 -14.38 -13.32
CA PRO A 133 13.92 -14.42 -12.72
C PRO A 133 13.92 -14.19 -11.20
N GLU A 134 13.03 -13.35 -10.68
CA GLU A 134 12.89 -13.18 -9.23
C GLU A 134 12.38 -14.45 -8.57
N LEU A 135 11.38 -15.11 -9.16
CA LEU A 135 10.87 -16.39 -8.64
C LEU A 135 11.99 -17.44 -8.57
N GLU A 136 12.80 -17.56 -9.62
CA GLU A 136 13.93 -18.51 -9.64
C GLU A 136 14.96 -18.24 -8.53
N ARG A 137 15.27 -16.98 -8.30
CA ARG A 137 16.16 -16.55 -7.22
C ARG A 137 15.57 -16.88 -5.86
N LEU A 138 14.28 -16.55 -5.65
CA LEU A 138 13.57 -16.83 -4.41
C LEU A 138 13.50 -18.33 -4.11
N GLU A 139 13.19 -19.16 -5.11
CA GLU A 139 13.17 -20.62 -4.99
C GLU A 139 14.53 -21.19 -4.53
N ARG A 140 15.63 -20.69 -5.12
CA ARG A 140 17.00 -21.09 -4.75
C ARG A 140 17.35 -20.68 -3.32
N ILE A 141 16.97 -19.45 -2.93
CA ILE A 141 17.21 -18.94 -1.57
C ILE A 141 16.37 -19.71 -0.56
N ALA A 142 15.09 -19.94 -0.85
CA ALA A 142 14.17 -20.69 -0.01
C ALA A 142 14.70 -22.11 0.28
N GLU A 143 15.23 -22.78 -0.74
CA GLU A 143 15.89 -24.09 -0.60
C GLU A 143 17.14 -24.01 0.28
N ALA A 144 17.99 -22.99 0.07
CA ALA A 144 19.24 -22.82 0.82
C ALA A 144 19.00 -22.53 2.33
N VAL A 145 17.97 -21.73 2.66
CA VAL A 145 17.63 -21.42 4.06
C VAL A 145 16.66 -22.42 4.68
N GLY A 146 16.08 -23.35 3.89
CA GLY A 146 15.15 -24.36 4.38
C GLY A 146 13.77 -23.80 4.77
N ILE A 147 13.36 -22.65 4.23
CA ILE A 147 12.09 -21.98 4.54
C ILE A 147 11.24 -21.93 3.27
N ARG A 148 9.99 -22.35 3.38
CA ARG A 148 9.02 -22.31 2.28
C ARG A 148 8.07 -21.11 2.45
N PRO A 149 8.34 -19.96 1.81
CA PRO A 149 7.54 -18.76 1.98
C PRO A 149 6.20 -18.83 1.26
N ASP A 150 5.22 -18.07 1.76
CA ASP A 150 4.02 -17.72 1.02
C ASP A 150 4.33 -16.63 0.00
N ILE A 151 3.89 -16.82 -1.23
CA ILE A 151 4.08 -15.84 -2.30
C ILE A 151 2.76 -15.50 -2.99
N ALA A 152 2.64 -14.28 -3.48
CA ALA A 152 1.66 -13.89 -4.49
C ALA A 152 2.39 -13.49 -5.77
N ILE A 153 1.85 -13.85 -6.92
CA ILE A 153 2.37 -13.37 -8.21
C ILE A 153 1.74 -12.02 -8.49
N ARG A 154 2.57 -10.98 -8.67
CA ARG A 154 2.07 -9.66 -9.01
C ARG A 154 1.77 -9.57 -10.51
N VAL A 155 0.53 -9.28 -10.80
CA VAL A 155 -0.04 -9.21 -12.14
C VAL A 155 -0.05 -7.75 -12.61
N ASN A 156 0.39 -7.53 -13.83
CA ASN A 156 0.04 -6.34 -14.59
C ASN A 156 -1.26 -6.64 -15.36
N PRO A 157 -2.41 -6.08 -14.95
CA PRO A 157 -3.69 -6.41 -15.58
C PRO A 157 -3.90 -5.76 -16.95
N GLY A 158 -2.94 -4.94 -17.43
CA GLY A 158 -3.07 -4.19 -18.68
C GLY A 158 -4.06 -3.02 -18.61
N VAL A 159 -4.46 -2.61 -17.40
CA VAL A 159 -5.41 -1.53 -17.15
C VAL A 159 -4.66 -0.28 -16.76
N GLY A 160 -4.78 0.79 -17.55
CA GLY A 160 -4.22 2.11 -17.20
C GLY A 160 -5.04 2.80 -16.13
N ALA A 161 -4.40 3.35 -15.10
CA ALA A 161 -5.06 4.01 -13.97
C ALA A 161 -5.69 5.39 -14.32
N GLY A 162 -5.59 5.85 -15.56
CA GLY A 162 -6.15 7.15 -15.99
C GLY A 162 -5.51 8.39 -15.33
N GLY A 163 -4.48 8.22 -14.51
CA GLY A 163 -3.80 9.26 -13.77
C GLY A 163 -2.56 9.81 -14.49
N HIS A 164 -1.74 10.59 -13.77
CA HIS A 164 -0.49 11.15 -14.30
C HIS A 164 0.48 10.01 -14.69
N ALA A 165 1.06 10.07 -15.90
CA ALA A 165 1.92 9.01 -16.46
C ALA A 165 3.07 8.53 -15.55
N LYS A 166 3.57 9.40 -14.65
CA LYS A 166 4.65 9.05 -13.69
C LYS A 166 4.20 8.22 -12.48
N ILE A 167 2.89 8.04 -12.25
CA ILE A 167 2.34 7.31 -11.10
C ILE A 167 1.42 6.17 -11.50
N THR A 168 1.31 5.87 -12.81
CA THR A 168 0.61 4.70 -13.36
C THR A 168 1.55 3.50 -13.32
N THR A 169 1.04 2.35 -12.88
CA THR A 169 1.82 1.10 -12.73
C THR A 169 1.13 -0.14 -13.29
N GLY A 170 0.02 0.03 -14.02
CA GLY A 170 -0.81 -1.06 -14.56
C GLY A 170 -0.93 -1.08 -16.09
N GLY A 171 -0.26 -0.18 -16.81
CA GLY A 171 -0.28 -0.13 -18.27
C GLY A 171 0.66 -1.14 -18.92
N GLY A 172 0.39 -1.54 -20.17
CA GLY A 172 1.14 -2.59 -20.88
C GLY A 172 2.64 -2.34 -21.13
N GLY A 173 3.17 -1.15 -20.75
CA GLY A 173 4.59 -0.80 -20.82
C GLY A 173 5.23 -0.58 -19.44
N ASP A 174 4.51 -0.82 -18.34
CA ASP A 174 5.03 -0.59 -16.99
C ASP A 174 5.94 -1.72 -16.53
N LYS A 175 6.95 -1.35 -15.72
CA LYS A 175 7.98 -2.26 -15.19
C LYS A 175 7.50 -3.19 -14.07
N PHE A 176 6.27 -3.00 -13.57
CA PHE A 176 5.76 -3.70 -12.39
C PHE A 176 4.86 -4.86 -12.75
N GLY A 177 5.11 -6.00 -12.09
CA GLY A 177 4.35 -7.22 -12.31
C GLY A 177 4.56 -7.84 -13.68
N VAL A 178 3.94 -8.98 -13.89
CA VAL A 178 4.01 -9.74 -15.15
C VAL A 178 2.65 -9.76 -15.85
N PRO A 179 2.61 -9.93 -17.20
CA PRO A 179 1.37 -10.11 -17.94
C PRO A 179 0.55 -11.29 -17.43
N VAL A 180 -0.76 -11.26 -17.65
CA VAL A 180 -1.72 -12.26 -17.16
C VAL A 180 -1.30 -13.70 -17.48
N GLU A 181 -0.97 -14.00 -18.72
CA GLU A 181 -0.62 -15.38 -19.13
C GLU A 181 0.72 -15.84 -18.53
N GLU A 182 1.68 -14.92 -18.38
CA GLU A 182 2.93 -15.21 -17.70
C GLU A 182 2.68 -15.47 -16.21
N ALA A 183 1.82 -14.68 -15.56
CA ALA A 183 1.48 -14.86 -14.14
C ALA A 183 0.84 -16.22 -13.87
N LEU A 184 -0.06 -16.69 -14.74
CA LEU A 184 -0.66 -18.03 -14.65
C LEU A 184 0.41 -19.13 -14.77
N SER A 185 1.33 -18.98 -15.73
CA SER A 185 2.44 -19.93 -15.93
C SER A 185 3.39 -19.95 -14.73
N LEU A 186 3.74 -18.78 -14.17
CA LEU A 186 4.59 -18.67 -13.00
C LEU A 186 3.93 -19.27 -11.76
N TYR A 187 2.62 -19.06 -11.59
CA TYR A 187 1.85 -19.65 -10.50
C TYR A 187 1.87 -21.18 -10.54
N ALA A 188 1.57 -21.76 -11.72
CA ALA A 188 1.60 -23.21 -11.92
C ALA A 188 3.01 -23.80 -11.70
N ARG A 189 4.07 -23.12 -12.21
CA ARG A 189 5.46 -23.52 -12.00
C ARG A 189 5.83 -23.52 -10.51
N ALA A 190 5.50 -22.45 -9.79
CA ALA A 190 5.76 -22.33 -8.36
C ALA A 190 5.03 -23.42 -7.55
N ALA A 191 3.79 -23.72 -7.89
CA ALA A 191 3.01 -24.78 -7.26
C ALA A 191 3.63 -26.17 -7.48
N ALA A 192 4.09 -26.46 -8.70
CA ALA A 192 4.71 -27.74 -9.05
C ALA A 192 6.09 -27.94 -8.43
N ASN A 193 6.90 -26.88 -8.33
CA ASN A 193 8.25 -26.92 -7.77
C ASN A 193 8.26 -27.18 -6.26
N GLY A 194 7.28 -26.65 -5.53
CA GLY A 194 7.12 -26.88 -4.09
C GLY A 194 8.13 -26.19 -3.17
N ARG A 195 9.12 -25.43 -3.70
CA ARG A 195 10.10 -24.67 -2.90
C ARG A 195 9.50 -23.42 -2.27
N VAL A 196 8.50 -22.86 -2.90
CA VAL A 196 7.68 -21.76 -2.41
C VAL A 196 6.21 -22.20 -2.37
N ARG A 197 5.35 -21.44 -1.73
CA ARG A 197 3.91 -21.70 -1.67
C ARG A 197 3.15 -20.56 -2.32
N PRO A 198 2.73 -20.70 -3.59
CA PRO A 198 1.88 -19.69 -4.20
C PRO A 198 0.51 -19.74 -3.52
N VAL A 199 0.14 -18.64 -2.86
CA VAL A 199 -1.11 -18.52 -2.11
C VAL A 199 -2.08 -17.58 -2.76
N GLY A 200 -1.62 -16.70 -3.68
CA GLY A 200 -2.46 -15.66 -4.22
C GLY A 200 -1.88 -14.91 -5.41
N LEU A 201 -2.64 -13.92 -5.80
CA LEU A 201 -2.27 -12.94 -6.81
C LEU A 201 -2.23 -11.56 -6.18
N ALA A 202 -1.42 -10.65 -6.73
CA ALA A 202 -1.35 -9.26 -6.32
C ALA A 202 -1.49 -8.33 -7.51
N CYS A 203 -2.06 -7.13 -7.33
CA CYS A 203 -1.96 -6.06 -8.31
C CYS A 203 -1.89 -4.69 -7.66
N HIS A 204 -1.23 -3.74 -8.33
CA HIS A 204 -1.24 -2.34 -7.96
C HIS A 204 -1.10 -1.51 -9.23
N ILE A 205 -2.17 -0.81 -9.64
CA ILE A 205 -2.24 -0.17 -10.96
C ILE A 205 -1.86 1.32 -10.96
N GLY A 206 -1.65 1.91 -9.78
CA GLY A 206 -1.25 3.32 -9.69
C GLY A 206 -1.55 3.97 -8.35
N SER A 207 -1.33 5.27 -8.32
CA SER A 207 -1.57 6.12 -7.14
C SER A 207 -2.39 7.34 -7.54
N GLN A 208 -3.10 7.93 -6.57
CA GLN A 208 -4.00 9.06 -6.78
C GLN A 208 -5.09 8.76 -7.82
N ILE A 209 -5.71 7.59 -7.70
CA ILE A 209 -6.80 7.15 -8.57
C ILE A 209 -8.09 7.79 -8.08
N LEU A 210 -8.70 8.58 -8.95
CA LEU A 210 -9.91 9.38 -8.63
C LEU A 210 -11.18 8.78 -9.25
N ASP A 211 -11.02 7.80 -10.15
CA ASP A 211 -12.12 7.04 -10.75
C ASP A 211 -11.95 5.56 -10.41
N LEU A 212 -13.02 4.93 -9.93
CA LEU A 212 -12.99 3.52 -9.54
C LEU A 212 -13.07 2.54 -10.72
N ALA A 213 -13.41 3.00 -11.93
CA ALA A 213 -13.54 2.11 -13.09
C ALA A 213 -12.25 1.33 -13.38
N PRO A 214 -11.06 1.95 -13.46
CA PRO A 214 -9.82 1.21 -13.66
C PRO A 214 -9.52 0.17 -12.55
N LEU A 215 -9.86 0.49 -11.30
CA LEU A 215 -9.68 -0.45 -10.18
C LEU A 215 -10.65 -1.63 -10.30
N ARG A 216 -11.92 -1.37 -10.65
CA ARG A 216 -12.92 -2.42 -10.91
C ARG A 216 -12.45 -3.38 -12.00
N ASP A 217 -11.95 -2.82 -13.11
CA ASP A 217 -11.47 -3.61 -14.25
C ASP A 217 -10.27 -4.49 -13.84
N ALA A 218 -9.29 -3.92 -13.14
CA ALA A 218 -8.13 -4.65 -12.64
C ALA A 218 -8.52 -5.78 -11.67
N PHE A 219 -9.45 -5.52 -10.77
CA PHE A 219 -9.94 -6.53 -9.82
C PHE A 219 -10.78 -7.61 -10.52
N GLY A 220 -11.50 -7.26 -11.59
CA GLY A 220 -12.16 -8.21 -12.47
C GLY A 220 -11.16 -9.20 -13.10
N VAL A 221 -10.04 -8.69 -13.60
CA VAL A 221 -8.95 -9.54 -14.13
C VAL A 221 -8.43 -10.51 -13.07
N LEU A 222 -8.16 -10.05 -11.83
CA LEU A 222 -7.71 -10.93 -10.75
C LEU A 222 -8.76 -12.00 -10.38
N ALA A 223 -10.03 -11.61 -10.37
CA ALA A 223 -11.13 -12.54 -10.10
C ALA A 223 -11.21 -13.65 -11.16
N ASP A 224 -11.08 -13.30 -12.43
CA ASP A 224 -11.10 -14.26 -13.54
C ASP A 224 -9.87 -15.17 -13.51
N MET A 225 -8.69 -14.63 -13.24
CA MET A 225 -7.47 -15.44 -13.06
C MET A 225 -7.61 -16.41 -11.88
N THR A 226 -8.22 -15.97 -10.77
CA THR A 226 -8.50 -16.84 -9.62
C THR A 226 -9.38 -18.02 -10.01
N ARG A 227 -10.45 -17.78 -10.79
CA ARG A 227 -11.33 -18.84 -11.28
C ARG A 227 -10.58 -19.81 -12.22
N ARG A 228 -9.75 -19.30 -13.13
CA ARG A 228 -8.91 -20.11 -14.03
C ARG A 228 -7.94 -20.98 -13.24
N LEU A 229 -7.17 -20.42 -12.32
CA LEU A 229 -6.22 -21.17 -11.49
C LEU A 229 -6.91 -22.25 -10.65
N ARG A 230 -8.08 -21.98 -10.11
CA ARG A 230 -8.87 -22.97 -9.36
C ARG A 230 -9.45 -24.08 -10.24
N ALA A 231 -9.81 -23.76 -11.48
CA ALA A 231 -10.22 -24.78 -12.47
C ALA A 231 -9.07 -25.75 -12.79
N ASP A 232 -7.81 -25.27 -12.75
CA ASP A 232 -6.60 -26.06 -12.89
C ASP A 232 -6.13 -26.69 -11.56
N VAL A 233 -7.01 -26.77 -10.56
CA VAL A 233 -6.79 -27.37 -9.23
C VAL A 233 -5.72 -26.66 -8.39
N HIS A 234 -5.42 -25.39 -8.68
CA HIS A 234 -4.53 -24.57 -7.85
C HIS A 234 -5.29 -23.89 -6.71
N SER A 235 -4.66 -23.82 -5.53
CA SER A 235 -5.24 -23.13 -4.38
C SER A 235 -4.91 -21.63 -4.43
N VAL A 236 -5.88 -20.77 -4.68
CA VAL A 236 -5.76 -19.31 -4.53
C VAL A 236 -6.59 -18.90 -3.31
N ARG A 237 -5.92 -18.39 -2.28
CA ARG A 237 -6.54 -18.07 -0.98
C ARG A 237 -6.47 -16.60 -0.63
N VAL A 238 -5.58 -15.84 -1.27
CA VAL A 238 -5.32 -14.44 -0.97
C VAL A 238 -5.34 -13.63 -2.26
N LEU A 239 -6.00 -12.48 -2.25
CA LEU A 239 -5.87 -11.47 -3.29
C LEU A 239 -5.36 -10.17 -2.67
N ASP A 240 -4.18 -9.75 -3.09
CA ASP A 240 -3.60 -8.46 -2.74
C ASP A 240 -4.04 -7.43 -3.78
N LEU A 241 -4.92 -6.55 -3.37
CA LEU A 241 -5.57 -5.57 -4.22
C LEU A 241 -4.81 -4.25 -4.29
N GLY A 242 -3.64 -4.21 -3.64
CA GLY A 242 -2.79 -3.03 -3.62
C GLY A 242 -3.44 -1.81 -2.96
N GLY A 243 -3.00 -0.65 -3.39
CA GLY A 243 -3.55 0.62 -2.95
C GLY A 243 -4.00 1.49 -4.12
N GLY A 244 -3.81 2.79 -3.99
CA GLY A 244 -4.01 3.71 -5.11
C GLY A 244 -5.14 4.70 -4.94
N LEU A 245 -6.11 4.46 -4.04
CA LEU A 245 -7.23 5.37 -3.81
C LEU A 245 -6.72 6.79 -3.52
N GLY A 246 -7.26 7.75 -4.27
CA GLY A 246 -6.83 9.14 -4.25
C GLY A 246 -7.38 9.93 -3.07
N VAL A 247 -6.79 11.12 -2.87
CA VAL A 247 -7.20 12.10 -1.85
C VAL A 247 -7.40 13.47 -2.49
N PRO A 248 -8.21 14.36 -1.91
CA PRO A 248 -8.41 15.70 -2.43
C PRO A 248 -7.18 16.57 -2.13
N TYR A 249 -6.43 16.96 -3.18
CA TYR A 249 -5.34 17.94 -3.08
C TYR A 249 -5.77 19.35 -3.48
N GLU A 250 -6.88 19.46 -4.22
CA GLU A 250 -7.37 20.72 -4.72
C GLU A 250 -8.81 20.97 -4.23
N PRO A 251 -9.20 22.23 -3.97
CA PRO A 251 -10.59 22.56 -3.66
C PRO A 251 -11.54 22.11 -4.79
N GLY A 252 -12.62 21.44 -4.43
CA GLY A 252 -13.60 20.91 -5.39
C GLY A 252 -13.28 19.54 -5.97
N LEU A 253 -12.11 18.97 -5.73
CA LEU A 253 -11.80 17.59 -6.08
C LEU A 253 -12.45 16.64 -5.06
N THR A 254 -13.33 15.77 -5.53
CA THR A 254 -14.04 14.79 -4.68
C THR A 254 -13.66 13.38 -5.11
N PRO A 255 -12.57 12.79 -4.55
CA PRO A 255 -12.25 11.39 -4.79
C PRO A 255 -13.31 10.47 -4.21
N PRO A 256 -13.44 9.24 -4.69
CA PRO A 256 -14.30 8.23 -4.09
C PRO A 256 -13.98 8.04 -2.61
N ASP A 257 -15.02 7.95 -1.79
CA ASP A 257 -14.85 7.66 -0.37
C ASP A 257 -14.56 6.18 -0.10
N PRO A 258 -14.03 5.83 1.09
CA PRO A 258 -13.73 4.45 1.46
C PRO A 258 -14.92 3.49 1.38
N ALA A 259 -16.15 3.95 1.65
CA ALA A 259 -17.34 3.10 1.62
C ALA A 259 -17.70 2.73 0.17
N THR A 260 -17.70 3.70 -0.73
CA THR A 260 -17.91 3.48 -2.17
C THR A 260 -16.85 2.55 -2.76
N TYR A 261 -15.56 2.76 -2.39
CA TYR A 261 -14.47 1.87 -2.79
C TYR A 261 -14.69 0.45 -2.27
N ALA A 262 -14.97 0.28 -0.98
CA ALA A 262 -15.17 -1.03 -0.36
C ALA A 262 -16.36 -1.78 -0.98
N ALA A 263 -17.46 -1.09 -1.28
CA ALA A 263 -18.61 -1.69 -1.95
C ALA A 263 -18.26 -2.24 -3.33
N MET A 264 -17.52 -1.46 -4.14
CA MET A 264 -17.03 -1.89 -5.46
C MET A 264 -16.12 -3.12 -5.33
N VAL A 265 -15.22 -3.16 -4.34
CA VAL A 265 -14.36 -4.32 -4.10
C VAL A 265 -15.18 -5.52 -3.66
N GLY A 266 -16.16 -5.35 -2.76
CA GLY A 266 -17.07 -6.41 -2.32
C GLY A 266 -17.82 -7.06 -3.48
N GLU A 267 -18.31 -6.26 -4.42
CA GLU A 267 -18.93 -6.74 -5.66
C GLU A 267 -17.96 -7.57 -6.52
N ALA A 268 -16.72 -7.04 -6.72
CA ALA A 268 -15.72 -7.70 -7.55
C ALA A 268 -15.22 -9.04 -6.96
N MET A 269 -15.19 -9.16 -5.62
CA MET A 269 -14.71 -10.34 -4.89
C MET A 269 -15.84 -11.33 -4.55
N ALA A 270 -17.09 -10.99 -4.84
CA ALA A 270 -18.25 -11.81 -4.49
C ALA A 270 -18.11 -13.25 -4.99
N GLY A 271 -18.29 -14.23 -4.10
CA GLY A 271 -18.25 -15.66 -4.41
C GLY A 271 -16.87 -16.25 -4.66
N LEU A 272 -15.78 -15.47 -4.45
CA LEU A 272 -14.41 -16.00 -4.59
C LEU A 272 -13.90 -16.74 -3.35
N ASP A 273 -14.44 -16.44 -2.17
CA ASP A 273 -13.97 -17.02 -0.90
C ASP A 273 -12.45 -16.93 -0.75
N VAL A 274 -11.97 -15.70 -0.67
CA VAL A 274 -10.53 -15.35 -0.53
C VAL A 274 -10.35 -14.35 0.61
N ASP A 275 -9.20 -14.41 1.26
CA ASP A 275 -8.72 -13.32 2.11
C ASP A 275 -8.20 -12.17 1.23
N THR A 276 -8.34 -10.94 1.70
CA THR A 276 -7.90 -9.76 0.93
C THR A 276 -6.80 -8.98 1.64
N VAL A 277 -5.88 -8.42 0.85
CA VAL A 277 -4.87 -7.47 1.33
C VAL A 277 -5.09 -6.14 0.62
N PHE A 278 -4.97 -5.06 1.37
CA PHE A 278 -5.04 -3.68 0.87
C PHE A 278 -3.78 -2.94 1.29
N GLU A 279 -3.19 -2.18 0.38
CA GLU A 279 -1.94 -1.46 0.59
C GLU A 279 -2.12 0.08 0.53
N PRO A 280 -2.99 0.68 1.36
CA PRO A 280 -3.17 2.12 1.33
C PRO A 280 -1.91 2.82 1.87
N GLY A 281 -1.41 3.78 1.10
CA GLY A 281 -0.36 4.69 1.53
C GLY A 281 -0.93 6.09 1.71
N ARG A 282 -1.06 6.80 0.60
CA ARG A 282 -1.55 8.18 0.51
C ARG A 282 -2.86 8.41 1.26
N LEU A 283 -3.82 7.51 1.12
CA LEU A 283 -5.12 7.59 1.78
C LEU A 283 -5.02 7.79 3.29
N LEU A 284 -4.03 7.16 3.93
CA LEU A 284 -3.88 7.19 5.39
C LEU A 284 -3.09 8.40 5.89
N VAL A 285 -2.13 8.93 5.10
CA VAL A 285 -1.15 9.89 5.62
C VAL A 285 -1.16 11.25 4.93
N ALA A 286 -1.81 11.44 3.76
CA ALA A 286 -1.64 12.63 2.94
C ALA A 286 -1.99 13.94 3.65
N ASN A 287 -3.13 13.99 4.35
CA ASN A 287 -3.55 15.17 5.12
C ASN A 287 -3.43 14.97 6.64
N ALA A 288 -2.63 13.98 7.04
CA ALA A 288 -2.33 13.74 8.46
C ALA A 288 -1.09 14.51 8.95
N GLY A 289 -0.43 15.25 8.06
CA GLY A 289 0.78 16.00 8.41
C GLY A 289 0.88 17.35 7.71
N VAL A 290 1.62 18.25 8.35
CA VAL A 290 1.99 19.57 7.83
C VAL A 290 3.49 19.78 7.95
N LEU A 291 4.07 20.60 7.06
CA LEU A 291 5.43 21.10 7.16
C LEU A 291 5.39 22.49 7.80
N LEU A 292 6.10 22.64 8.93
CA LEU A 292 6.35 23.95 9.55
C LEU A 292 7.65 24.51 8.99
N ALA A 293 7.60 25.74 8.52
CA ALA A 293 8.76 26.49 8.07
C ALA A 293 8.70 27.93 8.57
N ARG A 294 9.84 28.56 8.78
CA ARG A 294 9.94 29.97 9.17
C ARG A 294 10.49 30.78 8.00
N VAL A 295 9.81 31.85 7.65
CA VAL A 295 10.29 32.80 6.65
C VAL A 295 11.52 33.49 7.22
N ILE A 296 12.68 33.35 6.57
CA ILE A 296 13.94 33.99 6.98
C ILE A 296 13.99 35.43 6.46
N HIS A 297 13.64 35.65 5.20
CA HIS A 297 13.52 36.95 4.57
C HIS A 297 12.56 36.91 3.40
N VAL A 298 12.08 38.08 2.98
CA VAL A 298 11.25 38.25 1.79
C VAL A 298 12.05 39.00 0.73
N ASN A 299 12.32 38.38 -0.41
CA ASN A 299 12.96 39.02 -1.54
C ASN A 299 11.86 39.54 -2.49
N VAL A 300 11.82 40.86 -2.69
CA VAL A 300 10.86 41.49 -3.60
C VAL A 300 11.57 41.87 -4.91
N ARG A 301 11.06 41.39 -6.03
CA ARG A 301 11.56 41.70 -7.37
C ARG A 301 11.01 43.05 -7.87
N PRO A 302 11.67 43.69 -8.88
CA PRO A 302 11.16 44.92 -9.43
C PRO A 302 9.75 44.86 -10.02
N ASP A 303 9.32 43.70 -10.47
CA ASP A 303 7.97 43.42 -10.97
C ASP A 303 6.93 43.15 -9.86
N GLY A 304 7.31 43.30 -8.59
CA GLY A 304 6.44 43.11 -7.42
C GLY A 304 6.31 41.66 -6.96
N ARG A 305 6.88 40.68 -7.65
CA ARG A 305 6.89 39.26 -7.19
C ARG A 305 7.68 39.12 -5.89
N ARG A 306 7.15 38.36 -4.97
CA ARG A 306 7.76 38.06 -3.68
C ARG A 306 8.20 36.60 -3.64
N PHE A 307 9.40 36.37 -3.14
CA PHE A 307 9.98 35.06 -2.86
C PHE A 307 10.27 34.96 -1.36
N LEU A 308 9.84 33.86 -0.76
CA LEU A 308 10.01 33.56 0.66
C LEU A 308 11.19 32.60 0.84
#